data_429c3f798358c9ac7023938c6b4335e0
#
_entry.id   429c3f798358c9ac7023938c6b4335e0
#
_cell.length_a   1.000
_cell.length_b   1.000
_cell.length_c   1.000
_cell.angle_alpha   90.00
_cell.angle_beta   90.00
_cell.angle_gamma   90.00
#
_symmetry.space_group_name_H-M   'P 1'
#
loop_
_entity.id
_entity.type
_entity.pdbx_description
1 polymer ?
#
loop_
_entity_poly.entity_id
_entity_poly.type
_entity_poly.pdbx_seq_one_letter_code
_entity_poly.pdbx_strand_id
1 'polypeptide(L)'
;MGGLLRPSQHANPAHFIVPNTLSRVRTARITCSVFDRRIPSSAFVNVGDGVFVASPELCLLLEARTAAFASLVETGYELCGSYRLAASSDAGMMSDQLPLTSTSKLQSFLSRARNLNGVDTARKAVPHILPNSESPKESQLSILSSFPGRLGGYGFPQPTLNHPVRISEKARGRNVGGTCRCDLFWPDAKLDVEYDSRLHHAGEAEQEKDSARRTALAYAGILVITVSSDQLHTRSEMDKVAHAMAKRLGTRCRSRAHDWELKQIRLRSQLLGTTRL
;
A
#
# COMPACT_ATOMS: atom_id res chain seq x y z
N MET A 1 9.96 15.53 -34.48
CA MET A 1 9.27 14.33 -35.00
C MET A 1 8.68 13.60 -33.82
N GLY A 2 7.37 13.80 -33.59
CA GLY A 2 6.68 13.21 -32.46
C GLY A 2 6.35 11.75 -32.73
N GLY A 3 6.98 10.84 -32.03
CA GLY A 3 6.62 9.42 -32.04
C GLY A 3 5.29 9.23 -31.33
N LEU A 4 4.23 8.99 -32.08
CA LEU A 4 2.95 8.50 -31.56
C LEU A 4 3.20 7.16 -30.88
N LEU A 5 3.01 7.12 -29.55
CA LEU A 5 2.97 5.88 -28.78
C LEU A 5 1.90 4.97 -29.38
N ARG A 6 2.31 3.85 -29.97
CA ARG A 6 1.37 2.82 -30.41
C ARG A 6 0.73 2.19 -29.18
N PRO A 7 -0.60 2.20 -29.04
CA PRO A 7 -1.24 1.51 -27.93
C PRO A 7 -0.93 0.02 -28.00
N SER A 8 -0.48 -0.58 -26.87
CA SER A 8 -0.36 -2.04 -26.75
C SER A 8 -1.74 -2.67 -26.97
N GLN A 9 -1.81 -3.85 -27.60
CA GLN A 9 -3.07 -4.53 -27.97
C GLN A 9 -3.94 -4.96 -26.76
N HIS A 10 -3.47 -4.71 -25.52
CA HIS A 10 -4.18 -5.01 -24.26
C HIS A 10 -4.28 -3.78 -23.32
N ALA A 11 -4.25 -2.57 -23.88
CA ALA A 11 -4.42 -1.37 -23.05
C ALA A 11 -5.86 -1.30 -22.51
N ASN A 12 -5.99 -1.13 -21.20
CA ASN A 12 -7.26 -0.77 -20.59
C ASN A 12 -7.85 0.45 -21.30
N PRO A 13 -9.20 0.53 -21.46
CA PRO A 13 -9.82 1.67 -22.10
C PRO A 13 -9.46 2.96 -21.37
N ALA A 14 -9.16 4.02 -22.11
CA ALA A 14 -8.94 5.35 -21.55
C ALA A 14 -10.21 5.83 -20.84
N HIS A 15 -10.05 6.31 -19.60
CA HIS A 15 -11.17 6.76 -18.79
C HIS A 15 -11.25 8.28 -18.81
N PHE A 16 -12.37 8.82 -19.30
CA PHE A 16 -12.65 10.24 -19.36
C PHE A 16 -13.68 10.66 -18.31
N ILE A 17 -13.52 11.88 -17.82
CA ILE A 17 -14.51 12.53 -16.97
C ILE A 17 -15.26 13.53 -17.85
N VAL A 18 -16.57 13.43 -17.86
CA VAL A 18 -17.44 14.30 -18.68
C VAL A 18 -18.50 14.99 -17.81
N PRO A 19 -18.92 16.24 -18.17
CA PRO A 19 -19.79 17.04 -17.31
C PRO A 19 -21.25 16.56 -17.29
N ASN A 20 -21.68 15.82 -18.28
CA ASN A 20 -23.08 15.37 -18.42
C ASN A 20 -23.19 14.05 -19.18
N THR A 21 -24.38 13.47 -19.17
CA THR A 21 -24.67 12.20 -19.84
C THR A 21 -24.64 12.29 -21.36
N LEU A 22 -24.91 13.45 -21.94
CA LEU A 22 -24.89 13.67 -23.39
C LEU A 22 -23.49 13.60 -23.98
N SER A 23 -22.48 13.99 -23.14
CA SER A 23 -21.07 13.91 -23.52
C SER A 23 -20.47 12.51 -23.29
N ARG A 24 -21.28 11.54 -22.85
CA ARG A 24 -20.80 10.19 -22.52
C ARG A 24 -20.61 9.36 -23.78
N VAL A 25 -19.36 8.95 -23.99
CA VAL A 25 -19.00 7.99 -25.04
C VAL A 25 -18.57 6.68 -24.38
N ARG A 26 -18.97 5.56 -24.96
CA ARG A 26 -18.52 4.23 -24.55
C ARG A 26 -18.14 3.43 -25.79
N THR A 27 -16.87 3.05 -25.85
CA THR A 27 -16.32 2.19 -26.91
C THR A 27 -15.43 1.14 -26.26
N ALA A 28 -14.88 0.21 -27.05
CA ALA A 28 -13.88 -0.73 -26.55
C ALA A 28 -12.60 -0.04 -25.99
N ARG A 29 -12.34 1.22 -26.38
CA ARG A 29 -11.14 1.98 -26.01
C ARG A 29 -11.40 3.16 -25.08
N ILE A 30 -12.67 3.52 -24.85
CA ILE A 30 -13.06 4.72 -24.09
C ILE A 30 -14.17 4.35 -23.12
N THR A 31 -13.98 4.73 -21.87
CA THR A 31 -15.02 4.74 -20.85
C THR A 31 -15.17 6.16 -20.29
N CYS A 32 -16.37 6.53 -19.83
CA CYS A 32 -16.63 7.84 -19.27
C CYS A 32 -17.33 7.74 -17.93
N SER A 33 -16.86 8.52 -16.96
CA SER A 33 -17.61 8.87 -15.75
C SER A 33 -18.22 10.24 -15.88
N VAL A 34 -19.50 10.35 -15.53
CA VAL A 34 -20.20 11.64 -15.49
C VAL A 34 -19.99 12.28 -14.13
N PHE A 35 -19.56 13.54 -14.15
CA PHE A 35 -19.50 14.41 -12.98
C PHE A 35 -20.28 15.68 -13.27
N ASP A 36 -21.51 15.71 -12.80
CA ASP A 36 -22.47 16.82 -12.96
C ASP A 36 -22.42 17.82 -11.78
N ARG A 37 -21.52 17.59 -10.81
CA ARG A 37 -21.39 18.39 -9.59
C ARG A 37 -20.07 19.14 -9.54
N ARG A 38 -20.01 20.18 -8.73
CA ARG A 38 -18.78 20.94 -8.48
C ARG A 38 -17.69 20.02 -7.89
N ILE A 39 -16.58 19.93 -8.60
CA ILE A 39 -15.36 19.26 -8.17
C ILE A 39 -14.39 20.35 -7.66
N PRO A 40 -13.57 20.08 -6.63
CA PRO A 40 -12.51 21.01 -6.21
C PRO A 40 -11.62 21.43 -7.39
N SER A 41 -11.17 22.67 -7.44
CA SER A 41 -10.34 23.20 -8.53
C SER A 41 -9.01 22.45 -8.71
N SER A 42 -8.50 21.82 -7.64
CA SER A 42 -7.30 20.98 -7.67
C SER A 42 -7.54 19.54 -8.16
N ALA A 43 -8.73 19.23 -8.68
CA ALA A 43 -9.07 17.89 -9.12
C ALA A 43 -8.39 17.48 -10.43
N PHE A 44 -7.91 18.46 -11.19
CA PHE A 44 -7.25 18.23 -12.48
C PHE A 44 -5.89 18.91 -12.52
N VAL A 45 -4.95 18.23 -13.18
CA VAL A 45 -3.60 18.72 -13.47
C VAL A 45 -3.51 18.97 -14.96
N ASN A 46 -3.10 20.18 -15.37
CA ASN A 46 -2.80 20.48 -16.77
C ASN A 46 -1.43 19.87 -17.13
N VAL A 47 -1.41 19.00 -18.11
CA VAL A 47 -0.17 18.33 -18.59
C VAL A 47 0.35 18.91 -19.91
N GLY A 48 -0.20 20.04 -20.36
CA GLY A 48 0.14 20.72 -21.62
C GLY A 48 -0.92 20.53 -22.69
N ASP A 49 -0.81 21.34 -23.75
CA ASP A 49 -1.67 21.27 -24.97
C ASP A 49 -3.19 21.21 -24.71
N GLY A 50 -3.65 21.82 -23.62
CA GLY A 50 -5.06 21.79 -23.22
C GLY A 50 -5.54 20.44 -22.66
N VAL A 51 -4.63 19.51 -22.40
CA VAL A 51 -4.93 18.20 -21.81
C VAL A 51 -4.89 18.29 -20.28
N PHE A 52 -5.93 17.81 -19.64
CA PHE A 52 -6.07 17.73 -18.20
C PHE A 52 -6.20 16.28 -17.75
N VAL A 53 -5.47 15.88 -16.74
CA VAL A 53 -5.56 14.57 -16.11
C VAL A 53 -6.13 14.69 -14.70
N ALA A 54 -6.82 13.64 -14.23
CA ALA A 54 -7.28 13.60 -12.85
C ALA A 54 -6.10 13.67 -11.88
N SER A 55 -6.22 14.50 -10.85
CA SER A 55 -5.24 14.50 -9.75
C SER A 55 -5.27 13.16 -9.00
N PRO A 56 -4.20 12.78 -8.29
CA PRO A 56 -4.18 11.57 -7.46
C PRO A 56 -5.34 11.52 -6.45
N GLU A 57 -5.71 12.67 -5.90
CA GLU A 57 -6.82 12.81 -4.95
C GLU A 57 -8.17 12.52 -5.62
N LEU A 58 -8.35 13.00 -6.84
CA LEU A 58 -9.55 12.69 -7.63
C LEU A 58 -9.56 11.20 -8.04
N CYS A 59 -8.42 10.62 -8.39
CA CYS A 59 -8.32 9.19 -8.68
C CYS A 59 -8.79 8.34 -7.50
N LEU A 60 -8.32 8.63 -6.28
CA LEU A 60 -8.78 7.94 -5.07
C LEU A 60 -10.30 8.09 -4.85
N LEU A 61 -10.86 9.28 -5.09
CA LEU A 61 -12.30 9.52 -4.97
C LEU A 61 -13.09 8.74 -6.03
N LEU A 62 -12.59 8.62 -7.25
CA LEU A 62 -13.22 7.83 -8.31
C LEU A 62 -13.25 6.35 -7.97
N GLU A 63 -12.12 5.81 -7.50
CA GLU A 63 -12.00 4.43 -7.04
C GLU A 63 -12.96 4.14 -5.87
N ALA A 64 -13.12 5.08 -4.94
CA ALA A 64 -13.99 4.94 -3.78
C ALA A 64 -15.48 4.72 -4.12
N ARG A 65 -15.86 4.90 -5.38
CA ARG A 65 -17.24 4.68 -5.86
C ARG A 65 -17.58 3.22 -6.06
N THR A 66 -16.59 2.40 -6.37
CA THR A 66 -16.82 1.01 -6.83
C THR A 66 -15.84 0.00 -6.23
N ALA A 67 -14.65 0.43 -5.84
CA ALA A 67 -13.62 -0.46 -5.30
C ALA A 67 -14.01 -1.04 -3.94
N ALA A 68 -13.55 -2.24 -3.66
CA ALA A 68 -13.59 -2.80 -2.32
C ALA A 68 -12.76 -1.94 -1.36
N PHE A 69 -13.17 -1.85 -0.10
CA PHE A 69 -12.55 -0.93 0.86
C PHE A 69 -11.05 -1.17 1.06
N ALA A 70 -10.63 -2.43 1.13
CA ALA A 70 -9.22 -2.76 1.27
C ALA A 70 -8.40 -2.38 0.03
N SER A 71 -8.93 -2.65 -1.17
CA SER A 71 -8.29 -2.26 -2.43
C SER A 71 -8.19 -0.74 -2.58
N LEU A 72 -9.21 0.00 -2.13
CA LEU A 72 -9.16 1.47 -2.09
C LEU A 72 -8.03 1.98 -1.19
N VAL A 73 -7.86 1.37 -0.02
CA VAL A 73 -6.76 1.73 0.89
C VAL A 73 -5.42 1.37 0.26
N GLU A 74 -5.30 0.20 -0.39
CA GLU A 74 -4.09 -0.21 -1.11
C GLU A 74 -3.73 0.77 -2.23
N THR A 75 -4.71 1.23 -3.03
CA THR A 75 -4.51 2.34 -3.99
C THR A 75 -3.96 3.60 -3.30
N GLY A 76 -4.49 3.93 -2.13
CA GLY A 76 -3.98 5.06 -1.33
C GLY A 76 -2.51 4.89 -0.90
N TYR A 77 -2.10 3.67 -0.55
CA TYR A 77 -0.69 3.35 -0.26
C TYR A 77 0.20 3.58 -1.47
N GLU A 78 -0.22 3.12 -2.66
CA GLU A 78 0.53 3.35 -3.90
C GLU A 78 0.64 4.85 -4.22
N LEU A 79 -0.45 5.62 -4.08
CA LEU A 79 -0.45 7.06 -4.34
C LEU A 79 0.47 7.85 -3.37
N CYS A 80 0.56 7.41 -2.11
CA CYS A 80 1.38 8.02 -1.07
C CYS A 80 2.75 7.33 -0.86
N GLY A 81 3.01 6.26 -1.57
CA GLY A 81 4.24 5.47 -1.51
C GLY A 81 5.24 5.80 -2.60
N SER A 82 6.36 5.09 -2.60
CA SER A 82 7.45 5.24 -3.56
C SER A 82 7.54 4.10 -4.57
N TYR A 83 6.45 3.42 -4.84
CA TYR A 83 6.32 2.44 -5.91
C TYR A 83 5.13 2.76 -6.82
N ARG A 84 5.11 2.16 -8.01
CA ARG A 84 3.96 2.19 -8.95
C ARG A 84 3.76 0.81 -9.52
N LEU A 85 2.51 0.37 -9.58
CA LEU A 85 2.16 -0.84 -10.32
C LEU A 85 2.36 -0.58 -11.82
N ALA A 86 3.07 -1.47 -12.49
CA ALA A 86 3.40 -1.35 -13.89
C ALA A 86 3.35 -2.72 -14.57
N ALA A 87 2.26 -2.98 -15.29
CA ALA A 87 2.09 -4.23 -16.04
C ALA A 87 3.16 -4.46 -17.13
N SER A 88 3.88 -3.40 -17.53
CA SER A 88 4.97 -3.45 -18.50
C SER A 88 6.33 -3.73 -17.88
N SER A 89 6.44 -3.76 -16.56
CA SER A 89 7.66 -4.12 -15.85
C SER A 89 7.70 -5.61 -15.56
N ASP A 90 8.86 -6.26 -15.75
CA ASP A 90 9.06 -7.69 -15.42
C ASP A 90 8.75 -8.00 -13.94
N ALA A 91 8.99 -7.03 -13.05
CA ALA A 91 8.67 -7.12 -11.64
C ALA A 91 7.19 -6.79 -11.33
N GLY A 92 6.39 -6.37 -12.32
CA GLY A 92 5.02 -5.89 -12.13
C GLY A 92 4.92 -4.54 -11.42
N MET A 93 6.04 -3.91 -11.06
CA MET A 93 6.11 -2.62 -10.38
C MET A 93 7.38 -1.84 -10.74
N MET A 94 7.35 -0.54 -10.50
CA MET A 94 8.49 0.38 -10.54
C MET A 94 8.77 0.85 -9.12
N SER A 95 10.03 0.77 -8.68
CA SER A 95 10.51 1.26 -7.37
C SER A 95 11.06 2.68 -7.45
N ASP A 96 11.41 3.25 -6.30
CA ASP A 96 12.08 4.55 -6.15
C ASP A 96 11.32 5.71 -6.82
N GLN A 97 10.00 5.63 -6.85
CA GLN A 97 9.14 6.67 -7.40
C GLN A 97 8.87 7.75 -6.35
N LEU A 98 8.73 9.01 -6.79
CA LEU A 98 8.25 10.06 -5.89
C LEU A 98 6.76 9.84 -5.59
N PRO A 99 6.31 10.04 -4.33
CA PRO A 99 4.90 9.99 -3.99
C PRO A 99 4.08 10.94 -4.87
N LEU A 100 2.96 10.48 -5.41
CA LEU A 100 2.08 11.31 -6.23
C LEU A 100 1.28 12.31 -5.37
N THR A 101 1.02 11.95 -4.12
CA THR A 101 0.31 12.78 -3.16
C THR A 101 0.74 12.45 -1.73
N SER A 102 0.04 13.01 -0.75
CA SER A 102 0.20 12.71 0.68
C SER A 102 -1.16 12.57 1.36
N THR A 103 -1.19 11.89 2.49
CA THR A 103 -2.41 11.73 3.28
C THR A 103 -3.03 13.08 3.67
N SER A 104 -2.23 14.11 3.95
CA SER A 104 -2.70 15.47 4.22
C SER A 104 -3.35 16.13 3.00
N LYS A 105 -2.81 15.95 1.79
CA LYS A 105 -3.42 16.44 0.55
C LYS A 105 -4.72 15.70 0.26
N LEU A 106 -4.78 14.38 0.46
CA LEU A 106 -6.00 13.58 0.35
C LEU A 106 -7.09 14.10 1.30
N GLN A 107 -6.76 14.31 2.57
CA GLN A 107 -7.70 14.87 3.56
C GLN A 107 -8.20 16.24 3.16
N SER A 108 -7.30 17.14 2.76
CA SER A 108 -7.63 18.50 2.32
C SER A 108 -8.54 18.51 1.10
N PHE A 109 -8.27 17.65 0.11
CA PHE A 109 -9.12 17.51 -1.07
C PHE A 109 -10.52 17.00 -0.69
N LEU A 110 -10.60 15.91 0.07
CA LEU A 110 -11.85 15.29 0.46
C LEU A 110 -12.69 16.17 1.40
N SER A 111 -12.09 17.04 2.20
CA SER A 111 -12.84 18.01 3.01
C SER A 111 -13.62 19.01 2.15
N ARG A 112 -13.08 19.38 0.98
CA ARG A 112 -13.69 20.30 0.00
C ARG A 112 -14.64 19.58 -0.98
N ALA A 113 -14.45 18.28 -1.18
CA ALA A 113 -15.30 17.46 -2.02
C ALA A 113 -16.63 17.16 -1.29
N ARG A 114 -17.68 17.96 -1.58
CA ARG A 114 -18.99 17.82 -0.93
C ARG A 114 -19.99 17.17 -1.89
N ASN A 115 -20.85 16.31 -1.37
CA ASN A 115 -21.97 15.70 -2.11
C ASN A 115 -21.53 14.91 -3.36
N LEU A 116 -20.31 14.33 -3.36
CA LEU A 116 -19.83 13.46 -4.43
C LEU A 116 -19.94 12.00 -4.01
N ASN A 117 -20.32 11.14 -4.95
CA ASN A 117 -20.36 9.70 -4.73
C ASN A 117 -18.97 9.19 -4.37
N GLY A 118 -18.87 8.34 -3.33
CA GLY A 118 -17.62 7.76 -2.85
C GLY A 118 -16.89 8.60 -1.82
N VAL A 119 -17.26 9.88 -1.62
CA VAL A 119 -16.51 10.79 -0.73
C VAL A 119 -16.45 10.29 0.72
N ASP A 120 -17.53 9.72 1.25
CA ASP A 120 -17.55 9.21 2.62
C ASP A 120 -16.73 7.93 2.75
N THR A 121 -16.74 7.09 1.72
CA THR A 121 -15.87 5.90 1.65
C THR A 121 -14.40 6.30 1.58
N ALA A 122 -14.05 7.29 0.74
CA ALA A 122 -12.69 7.82 0.65
C ALA A 122 -12.23 8.44 1.98
N ARG A 123 -13.08 9.24 2.65
CA ARG A 123 -12.78 9.81 3.97
C ARG A 123 -12.52 8.75 5.04
N LYS A 124 -13.26 7.65 5.00
CA LYS A 124 -13.04 6.51 5.92
C LYS A 124 -11.76 5.75 5.59
N ALA A 125 -11.32 5.74 4.33
CA ALA A 125 -10.12 5.04 3.90
C ALA A 125 -8.83 5.78 4.29
N VAL A 126 -8.80 7.12 4.18
CA VAL A 126 -7.58 7.92 4.39
C VAL A 126 -6.89 7.68 5.75
N PRO A 127 -7.58 7.53 6.89
CA PRO A 127 -6.93 7.22 8.17
C PRO A 127 -6.19 5.88 8.20
N HIS A 128 -6.45 5.00 7.24
CA HIS A 128 -5.79 3.70 7.10
C HIS A 128 -4.65 3.70 6.10
N ILE A 129 -4.42 4.80 5.37
CA ILE A 129 -3.34 4.93 4.40
C ILE A 129 -2.09 5.42 5.11
N LEU A 130 -1.01 4.65 5.02
CA LEU A 130 0.30 5.04 5.55
C LEU A 130 1.22 5.46 4.39
N PRO A 131 2.00 6.53 4.56
CA PRO A 131 2.99 6.96 3.57
C PRO A 131 4.23 6.05 3.58
N ASN A 132 5.08 6.24 2.59
CA ASN A 132 6.40 5.62 2.49
C ASN A 132 6.41 4.10 2.28
N SER A 133 5.34 3.49 1.80
CA SER A 133 5.43 2.11 1.34
C SER A 133 6.26 2.05 0.05
N GLU A 134 7.12 1.05 -0.07
CA GLU A 134 8.02 0.87 -1.21
C GLU A 134 7.63 -0.32 -2.10
N SER A 135 6.66 -1.11 -1.64
CA SER A 135 6.15 -2.24 -2.41
C SER A 135 4.68 -2.55 -2.11
N PRO A 136 3.98 -3.21 -3.06
CA PRO A 136 2.62 -3.71 -2.82
C PRO A 136 2.56 -4.68 -1.63
N LYS A 137 3.60 -5.50 -1.44
CA LYS A 137 3.63 -6.49 -0.36
C LYS A 137 3.76 -5.88 1.03
N GLU A 138 4.56 -4.84 1.18
CA GLU A 138 4.59 -4.04 2.41
C GLU A 138 3.23 -3.41 2.70
N SER A 139 2.57 -2.83 1.67
CA SER A 139 1.22 -2.26 1.80
C SER A 139 0.22 -3.31 2.28
N GLN A 140 0.21 -4.50 1.65
CA GLN A 140 -0.67 -5.61 1.99
C GLN A 140 -0.42 -6.12 3.43
N LEU A 141 0.84 -6.29 3.81
CA LEU A 141 1.23 -6.73 5.16
C LEU A 141 0.83 -5.67 6.21
N SER A 142 1.04 -4.39 5.91
CA SER A 142 0.64 -3.28 6.76
C SER A 142 -0.89 -3.22 6.96
N ILE A 143 -1.66 -3.37 5.88
CA ILE A 143 -3.13 -3.39 5.94
C ILE A 143 -3.62 -4.59 6.76
N LEU A 144 -3.12 -5.79 6.49
CA LEU A 144 -3.48 -7.00 7.24
C LEU A 144 -3.19 -6.85 8.73
N SER A 145 -2.04 -6.26 9.07
CA SER A 145 -1.60 -6.07 10.45
C SER A 145 -2.44 -5.03 11.19
N SER A 146 -2.70 -3.88 10.56
CA SER A 146 -3.26 -2.70 11.24
C SER A 146 -4.77 -2.52 11.09
N PHE A 147 -5.41 -3.13 10.09
CA PHE A 147 -6.88 -3.05 9.99
C PHE A 147 -7.54 -3.60 11.24
N PRO A 148 -8.56 -2.90 11.76
CA PRO A 148 -9.30 -3.41 12.92
C PRO A 148 -10.02 -4.73 12.60
N GLY A 149 -10.23 -5.57 13.62
CA GLY A 149 -10.87 -6.88 13.44
C GLY A 149 -12.25 -6.84 12.77
N ARG A 150 -12.99 -5.72 12.89
CA ARG A 150 -14.25 -5.53 12.14
C ARG A 150 -14.08 -5.50 10.62
N LEU A 151 -12.86 -5.21 10.15
CA LEU A 151 -12.46 -5.22 8.73
C LEU A 151 -11.66 -6.48 8.36
N GLY A 152 -11.43 -7.40 9.28
CA GLY A 152 -10.71 -8.65 9.08
C GLY A 152 -9.20 -8.58 9.34
N GLY A 153 -8.66 -7.43 9.78
CA GLY A 153 -7.25 -7.31 10.15
C GLY A 153 -6.96 -7.80 11.57
N TYR A 154 -5.67 -7.83 11.92
CA TYR A 154 -5.22 -8.25 13.26
C TYR A 154 -5.40 -7.16 14.33
N GLY A 155 -5.63 -5.91 13.93
CA GLY A 155 -5.94 -4.78 14.82
C GLY A 155 -4.74 -4.26 15.61
N PHE A 156 -3.54 -4.44 15.09
CA PHE A 156 -2.33 -3.87 15.71
C PHE A 156 -2.27 -2.35 15.51
N PRO A 157 -1.51 -1.64 16.34
CA PRO A 157 -1.19 -0.24 16.08
C PRO A 157 -0.59 -0.08 14.68
N GLN A 158 -0.81 1.08 14.06
CA GLN A 158 -0.22 1.35 12.75
C GLN A 158 1.31 1.44 12.86
N PRO A 159 2.07 0.76 11.98
CA PRO A 159 3.53 0.91 11.92
C PRO A 159 3.94 2.23 11.25
N THR A 160 5.21 2.59 11.41
CA THR A 160 5.89 3.52 10.51
C THR A 160 6.56 2.71 9.40
N LEU A 161 6.30 3.05 8.14
CA LEU A 161 6.84 2.30 7.00
C LEU A 161 8.20 2.85 6.59
N ASN A 162 9.09 1.94 6.20
CA ASN A 162 10.43 2.22 5.70
C ASN A 162 11.20 3.20 6.58
N HIS A 163 11.10 2.96 7.90
CA HIS A 163 11.64 3.85 8.92
C HIS A 163 13.17 3.71 9.04
N PRO A 164 13.93 4.83 8.91
CA PRO A 164 15.38 4.79 9.09
C PRO A 164 15.74 4.70 10.57
N VAL A 165 16.42 3.64 10.95
CA VAL A 165 16.98 3.44 12.31
C VAL A 165 18.47 3.70 12.29
N ARG A 166 18.96 4.61 13.14
CA ARG A 166 20.39 4.86 13.29
C ARG A 166 21.06 3.71 14.03
N ILE A 167 22.13 3.19 13.47
CA ILE A 167 22.94 2.13 14.05
C ILE A 167 24.20 2.74 14.66
N SER A 168 24.42 2.47 15.96
CA SER A 168 25.61 2.96 16.66
C SER A 168 26.89 2.36 16.07
N GLU A 169 28.01 3.05 16.19
CA GLU A 169 29.31 2.57 15.70
C GLU A 169 29.69 1.21 16.30
N LYS A 170 29.35 0.97 17.57
CA LYS A 170 29.62 -0.31 18.27
C LYS A 170 28.81 -1.48 17.69
N ALA A 171 27.61 -1.21 17.13
CA ALA A 171 26.76 -2.21 16.50
C ALA A 171 27.06 -2.39 15.01
N ARG A 172 27.82 -1.47 14.44
CA ARG A 172 28.13 -1.41 13.01
C ARG A 172 29.21 -2.42 12.67
N GLY A 173 28.84 -3.55 12.06
CA GLY A 173 29.81 -4.44 11.42
C GLY A 173 30.42 -3.79 10.16
N ARG A 174 31.45 -4.41 9.57
CA ARG A 174 32.17 -3.89 8.39
C ARG A 174 31.25 -3.61 7.18
N ASN A 175 30.11 -4.28 7.08
CA ASN A 175 29.18 -4.23 5.95
C ASN A 175 27.84 -3.54 6.26
N VAL A 176 27.69 -2.86 7.42
CA VAL A 176 26.45 -2.20 7.82
C VAL A 176 26.65 -0.69 7.82
N GLY A 177 25.80 0.02 7.10
CA GLY A 177 25.76 1.48 7.08
C GLY A 177 25.38 2.10 8.43
N GLY A 178 25.50 3.42 8.56
CA GLY A 178 25.07 4.15 9.77
C GLY A 178 23.56 4.15 10.00
N THR A 179 22.79 3.63 9.07
CA THR A 179 21.32 3.59 9.11
C THR A 179 20.84 2.28 8.50
N CYS A 180 19.94 1.59 9.20
CA CYS A 180 19.15 0.49 8.65
C CYS A 180 17.72 0.97 8.43
N ARG A 181 17.08 0.53 7.36
CA ARG A 181 15.68 0.82 7.07
C ARG A 181 14.83 -0.37 7.48
N CYS A 182 13.77 -0.12 8.23
CA CYS A 182 12.82 -1.11 8.73
C CYS A 182 11.51 -1.00 7.94
N ASP A 183 11.01 -2.09 7.37
CA ASP A 183 9.83 -2.05 6.47
C ASP A 183 8.55 -1.65 7.22
N LEU A 184 8.17 -2.40 8.24
CA LEU A 184 7.06 -2.11 9.13
C LEU A 184 7.59 -1.98 10.56
N PHE A 185 7.80 -0.76 11.03
CA PHE A 185 8.45 -0.50 12.30
C PHE A 185 7.50 0.03 13.37
N TRP A 186 7.54 -0.59 14.54
CA TRP A 186 6.88 -0.13 15.77
C TRP A 186 7.95 0.31 16.77
N PRO A 187 8.25 1.62 16.86
CA PRO A 187 9.34 2.15 17.68
C PRO A 187 9.23 1.78 19.15
N ASP A 188 8.06 1.93 19.76
CA ASP A 188 7.83 1.68 21.19
C ASP A 188 8.04 0.20 21.56
N ALA A 189 7.68 -0.70 20.65
CA ALA A 189 7.88 -2.14 20.82
C ALA A 189 9.28 -2.60 20.36
N LYS A 190 10.04 -1.72 19.68
CA LYS A 190 11.27 -2.10 18.99
C LYS A 190 11.07 -3.37 18.15
N LEU A 191 10.02 -3.34 17.32
CA LEU A 191 9.65 -4.43 16.42
C LEU A 191 9.75 -3.94 14.99
N ASP A 192 10.45 -4.70 14.16
CA ASP A 192 10.46 -4.57 12.71
C ASP A 192 9.86 -5.84 12.09
N VAL A 193 8.98 -5.67 11.12
CA VAL A 193 8.42 -6.78 10.34
C VAL A 193 8.72 -6.52 8.88
N GLU A 194 9.51 -7.41 8.30
CA GLU A 194 10.02 -7.30 6.93
C GLU A 194 9.35 -8.31 6.00
N TYR A 195 9.02 -7.89 4.78
CA TYR A 195 8.61 -8.82 3.74
C TYR A 195 9.80 -9.24 2.89
N ASP A 196 10.09 -10.52 2.87
CA ASP A 196 11.17 -11.06 2.05
C ASP A 196 10.64 -12.05 0.99
N SER A 197 10.69 -11.62 -0.27
CA SER A 197 10.36 -12.47 -1.41
C SER A 197 11.52 -13.43 -1.81
N ARG A 198 12.73 -13.20 -1.29
CA ARG A 198 13.99 -13.83 -1.74
C ARG A 198 14.52 -14.90 -0.80
N LEU A 199 13.77 -15.26 0.26
CA LEU A 199 14.22 -16.24 1.29
C LEU A 199 14.81 -17.54 0.73
N HIS A 200 14.61 -17.83 -0.57
CA HIS A 200 15.09 -19.05 -1.22
C HIS A 200 16.08 -18.83 -2.38
N HIS A 201 16.44 -17.58 -2.73
CA HIS A 201 17.22 -17.30 -3.96
C HIS A 201 18.34 -16.27 -3.79
N ALA A 202 18.63 -15.79 -2.57
CA ALA A 202 19.70 -14.83 -2.34
C ALA A 202 21.08 -15.50 -2.45
N GLY A 203 22.01 -14.87 -3.18
CA GLY A 203 23.41 -15.30 -3.23
C GLY A 203 24.13 -15.09 -1.88
N GLU A 204 25.26 -15.79 -1.68
CA GLU A 204 26.01 -15.76 -0.41
C GLU A 204 26.35 -14.34 0.08
N ALA A 205 26.74 -13.43 -0.82
CA ALA A 205 27.07 -12.05 -0.47
C ALA A 205 25.86 -11.21 0.02
N GLU A 206 24.65 -11.49 -0.50
CA GLU A 206 23.42 -10.85 -0.02
C GLU A 206 23.01 -11.42 1.35
N GLN A 207 23.12 -12.72 1.54
CA GLN A 207 22.85 -13.38 2.83
C GLN A 207 23.77 -12.86 3.95
N GLU A 208 25.05 -12.62 3.64
CA GLU A 208 26.00 -12.04 4.60
C GLU A 208 25.60 -10.61 5.00
N LYS A 209 25.21 -9.76 4.04
CA LYS A 209 24.73 -8.40 4.32
C LYS A 209 23.46 -8.41 5.16
N ASP A 210 22.50 -9.27 4.85
CA ASP A 210 21.26 -9.40 5.60
C ASP A 210 21.51 -9.91 7.03
N SER A 211 22.42 -10.86 7.18
CA SER A 211 22.85 -11.36 8.51
C SER A 211 23.51 -10.25 9.34
N ALA A 212 24.43 -9.48 8.75
CA ALA A 212 25.07 -8.36 9.40
C ALA A 212 24.06 -7.28 9.81
N ARG A 213 23.12 -6.95 8.93
CA ARG A 213 22.02 -6.00 9.18
C ARG A 213 21.14 -6.46 10.36
N ARG A 214 20.70 -7.72 10.37
CA ARG A 214 19.89 -8.29 11.46
C ARG A 214 20.65 -8.26 12.79
N THR A 215 21.94 -8.56 12.77
CA THR A 215 22.81 -8.48 13.97
C THR A 215 22.88 -7.05 14.50
N ALA A 216 23.02 -6.05 13.63
CA ALA A 216 23.06 -4.65 14.01
C ALA A 216 21.72 -4.17 14.62
N LEU A 217 20.60 -4.58 14.04
CA LEU A 217 19.26 -4.28 14.58
C LEU A 217 19.05 -4.99 15.93
N ALA A 218 19.45 -6.25 16.07
CA ALA A 218 19.37 -6.98 17.33
C ALA A 218 20.22 -6.31 18.44
N TYR A 219 21.42 -5.80 18.10
CA TYR A 219 22.23 -5.03 19.04
C TYR A 219 21.54 -3.72 19.50
N ALA A 220 20.75 -3.09 18.61
CA ALA A 220 19.91 -1.96 18.95
C ALA A 220 18.64 -2.36 19.75
N GLY A 221 18.46 -3.64 20.07
CA GLY A 221 17.33 -4.20 20.79
C GLY A 221 16.05 -4.33 19.94
N ILE A 222 16.20 -4.27 18.62
CA ILE A 222 15.08 -4.40 17.67
C ILE A 222 14.92 -5.87 17.30
N LEU A 223 13.72 -6.40 17.52
CA LEU A 223 13.32 -7.71 17.04
C LEU A 223 12.89 -7.58 15.57
N VAL A 224 13.53 -8.35 14.70
CA VAL A 224 13.13 -8.46 13.29
C VAL A 224 12.34 -9.74 13.10
N ILE A 225 11.14 -9.64 12.53
CA ILE A 225 10.31 -10.76 12.08
C ILE A 225 10.24 -10.69 10.57
N THR A 226 10.77 -11.70 9.89
CA THR A 226 10.70 -11.79 8.43
C THR A 226 9.47 -12.60 8.04
N VAL A 227 8.71 -12.08 7.07
CA VAL A 227 7.49 -12.70 6.53
C VAL A 227 7.75 -13.11 5.09
N SER A 228 7.69 -14.40 4.81
CA SER A 228 7.82 -14.94 3.45
C SER A 228 6.52 -14.78 2.65
N SER A 229 6.61 -14.96 1.34
CA SER A 229 5.45 -15.01 0.45
C SER A 229 4.46 -16.10 0.87
N ASP A 230 4.94 -17.28 1.22
CA ASP A 230 4.06 -18.36 1.68
C ASP A 230 3.35 -18.01 3.00
N GLN A 231 4.07 -17.48 3.97
CA GLN A 231 3.47 -17.01 5.22
C GLN A 231 2.43 -15.92 5.00
N LEU A 232 2.71 -14.95 4.10
CA LEU A 232 1.74 -13.90 3.79
C LEU A 232 0.47 -14.47 3.13
N HIS A 233 0.59 -15.45 2.23
CA HIS A 233 -0.55 -16.01 1.48
C HIS A 233 -1.29 -17.13 2.22
N THR A 234 -0.64 -17.83 3.15
CA THR A 234 -1.26 -18.90 3.95
C THR A 234 -1.77 -18.32 5.27
N ARG A 235 -3.08 -18.44 5.51
CA ARG A 235 -3.70 -17.84 6.70
C ARG A 235 -3.11 -18.38 8.00
N SER A 236 -3.04 -19.72 8.14
CA SER A 236 -2.52 -20.35 9.36
C SER A 236 -1.08 -19.97 9.67
N GLU A 237 -0.24 -19.76 8.65
CA GLU A 237 1.14 -19.30 8.83
C GLU A 237 1.21 -17.83 9.24
N MET A 238 0.38 -16.98 8.61
CA MET A 238 0.30 -15.58 8.99
C MET A 238 -0.27 -15.39 10.41
N ASP A 239 -1.17 -16.26 10.86
CA ASP A 239 -1.69 -16.26 12.24
C ASP A 239 -0.55 -16.52 13.24
N LYS A 240 0.40 -17.41 12.94
CA LYS A 240 1.60 -17.63 13.78
C LYS A 240 2.47 -16.37 13.87
N VAL A 241 2.71 -15.72 12.72
CA VAL A 241 3.42 -14.44 12.67
C VAL A 241 2.70 -13.39 13.51
N ALA A 242 1.39 -13.25 13.33
CA ALA A 242 0.58 -12.29 14.09
C ALA A 242 0.61 -12.55 15.59
N HIS A 243 0.65 -13.80 16.05
CA HIS A 243 0.83 -14.12 17.46
C HIS A 243 2.19 -13.70 18.00
N ALA A 244 3.26 -13.89 17.23
CA ALA A 244 4.59 -13.41 17.60
C ALA A 244 4.65 -11.88 17.71
N MET A 245 4.05 -11.18 16.72
CA MET A 245 3.90 -9.73 16.72
C MET A 245 3.10 -9.25 17.95
N ALA A 246 1.95 -9.87 18.22
CA ALA A 246 1.09 -9.52 19.36
C ALA A 246 1.82 -9.60 20.68
N LYS A 247 2.62 -10.65 20.89
CA LYS A 247 3.46 -10.82 22.08
C LYS A 247 4.44 -9.67 22.24
N ARG A 248 5.11 -9.26 21.16
CA ARG A 248 6.09 -8.17 21.19
C ARG A 248 5.44 -6.80 21.37
N LEU A 249 4.26 -6.58 20.73
CA LEU A 249 3.48 -5.37 20.85
C LEU A 249 2.72 -5.21 22.17
N GLY A 250 2.77 -6.22 23.05
CA GLY A 250 2.03 -6.20 24.32
C GLY A 250 0.49 -6.16 24.12
N THR A 251 0.00 -6.68 23.01
CA THR A 251 -1.42 -6.68 22.66
C THR A 251 -1.96 -8.09 22.43
N ARG A 252 -3.24 -8.22 22.20
CA ARG A 252 -3.87 -9.52 21.89
C ARG A 252 -4.29 -9.55 20.43
N CYS A 253 -4.00 -10.65 19.73
CA CYS A 253 -4.65 -10.93 18.46
C CYS A 253 -6.16 -11.01 18.69
N ARG A 254 -6.92 -10.07 18.12
CA ARG A 254 -8.39 -10.02 18.30
C ARG A 254 -9.10 -10.96 17.32
N SER A 255 -8.75 -12.25 17.35
CA SER A 255 -9.33 -13.27 16.47
C SER A 255 -10.63 -13.92 16.98
N ARG A 256 -11.27 -13.37 18.03
CA ARG A 256 -12.37 -14.07 18.72
C ARG A 256 -13.80 -13.64 18.34
N ALA A 257 -13.99 -12.73 17.39
CA ALA A 257 -15.34 -12.44 16.91
C ALA A 257 -15.78 -13.59 15.99
N HIS A 258 -16.98 -14.15 16.23
CA HIS A 258 -17.53 -15.27 15.46
C HIS A 258 -17.48 -15.09 13.92
N ASP A 259 -17.52 -13.86 13.46
CA ASP A 259 -17.46 -13.49 12.04
C ASP A 259 -16.06 -12.98 11.57
N TRP A 260 -15.06 -12.92 12.46
CA TRP A 260 -13.73 -12.39 12.14
C TRP A 260 -13.05 -13.22 11.05
N GLU A 261 -13.18 -14.51 11.11
CA GLU A 261 -12.59 -15.44 10.15
C GLU A 261 -13.11 -15.18 8.73
N LEU A 262 -14.42 -15.03 8.57
CA LEU A 262 -15.02 -14.69 7.28
C LEU A 262 -14.56 -13.32 6.78
N LYS A 263 -14.45 -12.35 7.68
CA LYS A 263 -13.94 -11.00 7.34
C LYS A 263 -12.47 -11.05 6.94
N GLN A 264 -11.67 -11.86 7.60
CA GLN A 264 -10.26 -12.04 7.25
C GLN A 264 -10.11 -12.71 5.89
N ILE A 265 -10.87 -13.78 5.61
CA ILE A 265 -10.88 -14.40 4.28
C ILE A 265 -11.22 -13.38 3.20
N ARG A 266 -12.25 -12.55 3.43
CA ARG A 266 -12.66 -11.48 2.51
C ARG A 266 -11.56 -10.44 2.33
N LEU A 267 -10.94 -9.96 3.42
CA LEU A 267 -9.85 -9.00 3.37
C LEU A 267 -8.66 -9.55 2.55
N ARG A 268 -8.25 -10.78 2.85
CA ARG A 268 -7.15 -11.45 2.16
C ARG A 268 -7.45 -11.66 0.67
N SER A 269 -8.68 -12.06 0.34
CA SER A 269 -9.12 -12.20 -1.05
C SER A 269 -9.04 -10.87 -1.82
N GLN A 270 -9.37 -9.75 -1.18
CA GLN A 270 -9.28 -8.41 -1.78
C GLN A 270 -7.83 -7.95 -1.99
N LEU A 271 -6.92 -8.28 -1.08
CA LEU A 271 -5.53 -7.81 -1.11
C LEU A 271 -4.60 -8.77 -1.86
N LEU A 272 -4.78 -10.06 -1.68
CA LEU A 272 -3.82 -11.09 -2.11
C LEU A 272 -4.35 -11.96 -3.28
N GLY A 273 -5.59 -11.74 -3.71
CA GLY A 273 -6.25 -12.63 -4.66
C GLY A 273 -6.71 -13.93 -3.99
N THR A 274 -6.36 -15.09 -4.54
CA THR A 274 -6.71 -16.40 -3.96
C THR A 274 -6.03 -16.62 -2.62
N THR A 275 -6.81 -16.84 -1.57
CA THR A 275 -6.31 -17.15 -0.22
C THR A 275 -6.12 -18.66 -0.07
N ARG A 276 -4.94 -19.10 0.38
CA ARG A 276 -4.72 -20.46 0.90
C ARG A 276 -5.19 -20.49 2.36
N LEU A 277 -6.07 -21.42 2.70
CA LEU A 277 -6.63 -21.61 4.04
C LEU A 277 -5.60 -22.21 4.99
#